data_4a5765c9fd839aee94d2648b088ad7e7
#
_entry.id   4a5765c9fd839aee94d2648b088ad7e7
#
_cell.length_a   1.000
_cell.length_b   1.000
_cell.length_c   1.000
_cell.angle_alpha   90.00
_cell.angle_beta   90.00
_cell.angle_gamma   90.00
#
_symmetry.space_group_name_H-M   'P 1'
#
loop_
_entity.id
_entity.type
_entity.pdbx_description
1 polymer ?
#
loop_
_entity_poly.entity_id
_entity_poly.type
_entity_poly.pdbx_seq_one_letter_code
_entity_poly.pdbx_strand_id
1 'polypeptide(L)'
;MVAVERVVVIGCAGSGKSTLARQLAGRTGLPLVERDELGVEGSPGYLSALAEMAARPCWILDGAPYYADELVYSAADTVVFLDYPKVLVLWRVLWRTAKVDVLGRPAGAHRPQGLAALRDPEHPIRWAWTSHADRHREGLALMARPGLAQTQILRFTRPGMARRWLRQLTYA
;
A
#
# COMPACT_ATOMS: atom_id res chain seq x y z
N MET A 1 -10.46 -2.46 22.24
CA MET A 1 -9.66 -2.97 21.12
C MET A 1 -10.50 -2.71 19.88
N VAL A 2 -9.97 -1.99 18.89
CA VAL A 2 -10.71 -1.77 17.65
C VAL A 2 -10.48 -3.01 16.79
N ALA A 3 -11.53 -3.78 16.54
CA ALA A 3 -11.48 -4.84 15.54
C ALA A 3 -11.27 -4.19 14.17
N VAL A 4 -10.28 -4.62 13.42
CA VAL A 4 -10.04 -4.17 12.04
C VAL A 4 -10.62 -5.24 11.12
N GLU A 5 -11.55 -4.86 10.26
CA GLU A 5 -12.24 -5.79 9.35
C GLU A 5 -12.00 -5.42 7.89
N ARG A 6 -12.02 -4.12 7.56
CA ARG A 6 -11.87 -3.60 6.19
C ARG A 6 -10.76 -2.56 6.16
N VAL A 7 -9.59 -3.01 5.74
CA VAL A 7 -8.35 -2.23 5.83
C VAL A 7 -7.80 -1.87 4.46
N VAL A 8 -7.45 -0.60 4.27
CA VAL A 8 -6.68 -0.14 3.12
C VAL A 8 -5.27 0.21 3.56
N VAL A 9 -4.26 -0.33 2.88
CA VAL A 9 -2.85 -0.02 3.16
C VAL A 9 -2.28 0.84 2.02
N ILE A 10 -1.98 2.10 2.30
CA ILE A 10 -1.49 3.08 1.33
C ILE A 10 -0.09 3.59 1.65
N GLY A 11 0.55 4.20 0.68
CA GLY A 11 1.90 4.79 0.78
C GLY A 11 2.65 4.69 -0.54
N CYS A 12 3.83 5.30 -0.63
CA CYS A 12 4.62 5.30 -1.87
C CYS A 12 5.25 3.93 -2.19
N ALA A 13 5.69 3.76 -3.43
CA ALA A 13 6.47 2.58 -3.83
C ALA A 13 7.72 2.43 -2.93
N GLY A 14 7.98 1.22 -2.44
CA GLY A 14 9.10 0.97 -1.52
C GLY A 14 8.84 1.29 -0.04
N SER A 15 7.67 1.83 0.33
CA SER A 15 7.31 2.06 1.74
C SER A 15 7.11 0.74 2.53
N GLY A 16 6.82 -0.37 1.84
CA GLY A 16 6.61 -1.68 2.45
C GLY A 16 5.13 -2.01 2.69
N LYS A 17 4.22 -1.42 1.92
CA LYS A 17 2.77 -1.71 1.96
C LYS A 17 2.47 -3.20 1.91
N SER A 18 2.92 -3.87 0.85
CA SER A 18 2.67 -5.29 0.63
C SER A 18 3.23 -6.17 1.75
N THR A 19 4.38 -5.78 2.33
CA THR A 19 4.93 -6.48 3.50
C THR A 19 4.02 -6.33 4.71
N LEU A 20 3.53 -5.11 4.98
CA LEU A 20 2.62 -4.86 6.10
C LEU A 20 1.28 -5.55 5.88
N ALA A 21 0.70 -5.46 4.67
CA ALA A 21 -0.58 -6.07 4.32
C ALA A 21 -0.55 -7.60 4.50
N ARG A 22 0.51 -8.27 4.01
CA ARG A 22 0.70 -9.72 4.24
C ARG A 22 0.88 -10.08 5.71
N GLN A 23 1.62 -9.28 6.47
CA GLN A 23 1.77 -9.50 7.92
C GLN A 23 0.46 -9.28 8.68
N LEU A 24 -0.34 -8.31 8.24
CA LEU A 24 -1.66 -8.05 8.79
C LEU A 24 -2.60 -9.22 8.50
N ALA A 25 -2.66 -9.67 7.24
CA ALA A 25 -3.45 -10.83 6.84
C ALA A 25 -3.08 -12.09 7.64
N GLY A 26 -1.77 -12.36 7.78
CA GLY A 26 -1.30 -13.50 8.56
C GLY A 26 -1.60 -13.43 10.05
N ARG A 27 -1.85 -12.22 10.59
CA ARG A 27 -2.21 -12.04 12.01
C ARG A 27 -3.70 -12.03 12.26
N THR A 28 -4.48 -11.51 11.32
CA THR A 28 -5.93 -11.31 11.50
C THR A 28 -6.76 -12.39 10.82
N GLY A 29 -6.17 -13.15 9.89
CA GLY A 29 -6.90 -14.08 9.03
C GLY A 29 -7.74 -13.40 7.95
N LEU A 30 -7.69 -12.07 7.84
CA LEU A 30 -8.47 -11.32 6.84
C LEU A 30 -7.98 -11.61 5.42
N PRO A 31 -8.88 -11.72 4.43
CA PRO A 31 -8.52 -11.89 3.04
C PRO A 31 -7.70 -10.71 2.53
N LEU A 32 -6.55 -10.98 1.94
CA LEU A 32 -5.70 -9.98 1.29
C LEU A 32 -6.05 -9.90 -0.20
N VAL A 33 -6.26 -8.68 -0.67
CA VAL A 33 -6.45 -8.35 -2.08
C VAL A 33 -5.33 -7.43 -2.51
N GLU A 34 -4.52 -7.85 -3.46
CA GLU A 34 -3.52 -6.99 -4.08
C GLU A 34 -4.20 -6.17 -5.18
N ARG A 35 -4.15 -4.84 -5.11
CA ARG A 35 -4.80 -3.96 -6.08
C ARG A 35 -4.45 -4.32 -7.53
N ASP A 36 -3.19 -4.68 -7.77
CA ASP A 36 -2.68 -4.99 -9.10
C ASP A 36 -3.27 -6.30 -9.68
N GLU A 37 -3.91 -7.14 -8.86
CA GLU A 37 -4.61 -8.36 -9.28
C GLU A 37 -6.06 -8.10 -9.72
N LEU A 38 -6.61 -6.93 -9.43
CA LEU A 38 -7.99 -6.58 -9.78
C LEU A 38 -8.18 -6.24 -11.27
N GLY A 39 -7.09 -6.20 -12.04
CA GLY A 39 -7.11 -5.93 -13.47
C GLY A 39 -6.52 -4.58 -13.86
N VAL A 40 -6.81 -4.14 -15.09
CA VAL A 40 -6.30 -2.86 -15.61
C VAL A 40 -7.00 -1.70 -14.92
N GLU A 41 -6.22 -0.86 -14.28
CA GLU A 41 -6.70 0.30 -13.53
C GLU A 41 -7.57 1.22 -14.41
N GLY A 42 -8.74 1.62 -13.88
CA GLY A 42 -9.71 2.46 -14.60
C GLY A 42 -10.58 1.72 -15.61
N SER A 43 -10.37 0.42 -15.86
CA SER A 43 -11.27 -0.36 -16.72
C SER A 43 -12.60 -0.67 -16.01
N PRO A 44 -13.69 -0.93 -16.77
CA PRO A 44 -14.95 -1.36 -16.16
C PRO A 44 -14.83 -2.61 -15.30
N GLY A 45 -14.01 -3.57 -15.72
CA GLY A 45 -13.75 -4.79 -14.95
C GLY A 45 -13.03 -4.52 -13.63
N TYR A 46 -12.08 -3.60 -13.62
CA TYR A 46 -11.40 -3.15 -12.41
C TYR A 46 -12.37 -2.50 -11.41
N LEU A 47 -13.24 -1.61 -11.89
CA LEU A 47 -14.23 -0.94 -11.05
C LEU A 47 -15.24 -1.92 -10.46
N SER A 48 -15.69 -2.90 -11.26
CA SER A 48 -16.57 -3.97 -10.79
C SER A 48 -15.92 -4.83 -9.71
N ALA A 49 -14.67 -5.24 -9.92
CA ALA A 49 -13.92 -6.02 -8.95
C ALA A 49 -13.67 -5.27 -7.63
N LEU A 50 -13.40 -3.95 -7.70
CA LEU A 50 -13.29 -3.10 -6.50
C LEU A 50 -14.63 -2.99 -5.76
N ALA A 51 -15.75 -2.83 -6.49
CA ALA A 51 -17.07 -2.76 -5.88
C ALA A 51 -17.45 -4.09 -5.19
N GLU A 52 -17.20 -5.21 -5.83
CA GLU A 52 -17.41 -6.54 -5.28
C GLU A 52 -16.53 -6.76 -4.03
N MET A 53 -15.26 -6.36 -4.06
CA MET A 53 -14.37 -6.43 -2.91
C MET A 53 -14.88 -5.55 -1.76
N ALA A 54 -15.24 -4.30 -2.04
CA ALA A 54 -15.71 -3.34 -1.03
C ALA A 54 -17.01 -3.78 -0.35
N ALA A 55 -17.87 -4.54 -1.05
CA ALA A 55 -19.11 -5.09 -0.51
C ALA A 55 -18.91 -6.28 0.45
N ARG A 56 -17.72 -6.87 0.50
CA ARG A 56 -17.43 -8.00 1.40
C ARG A 56 -17.37 -7.53 2.85
N PRO A 57 -17.70 -8.40 3.83
CA PRO A 57 -17.68 -8.05 5.24
C PRO A 57 -16.28 -7.74 5.78
N CYS A 58 -15.25 -8.37 5.21
CA CYS A 58 -13.88 -8.20 5.66
C CYS A 58 -12.88 -8.36 4.51
N TRP A 59 -11.82 -7.52 4.51
CA TRP A 59 -10.75 -7.54 3.51
C TRP A 59 -9.57 -6.64 3.92
N ILE A 60 -8.42 -6.88 3.31
CA ILE A 60 -7.27 -5.99 3.30
C ILE A 60 -6.97 -5.65 1.85
N LEU A 61 -6.96 -4.37 1.48
CA LEU A 61 -6.53 -3.90 0.17
C LEU A 61 -5.09 -3.38 0.26
N ASP A 62 -4.17 -3.99 -0.50
CA ASP A 62 -2.79 -3.50 -0.66
C ASP A 62 -2.70 -2.55 -1.84
N GLY A 63 -2.70 -1.27 -1.56
CA GLY A 63 -2.59 -0.19 -2.54
C GLY A 63 -3.75 0.80 -2.51
N ALA A 64 -3.52 1.99 -3.09
CA ALA A 64 -4.54 3.03 -3.17
C ALA A 64 -5.52 2.78 -4.33
N PRO A 65 -6.83 2.94 -4.14
CA PRO A 65 -7.84 2.73 -5.17
C PRO A 65 -8.06 4.01 -6.00
N TYR A 66 -7.15 4.35 -6.90
CA TYR A 66 -7.11 5.66 -7.58
C TYR A 66 -8.39 6.10 -8.30
N TYR A 67 -9.16 5.17 -8.89
CA TYR A 67 -10.35 5.49 -9.69
C TYR A 67 -11.69 5.22 -8.98
N ALA A 68 -11.66 4.62 -7.82
CA ALA A 68 -12.84 4.33 -7.01
C ALA A 68 -12.53 4.57 -5.52
N ASP A 69 -11.78 5.63 -5.26
CA ASP A 69 -11.28 5.96 -3.94
C ASP A 69 -12.42 6.19 -2.93
N GLU A 70 -13.47 6.89 -3.31
CA GLU A 70 -14.62 7.16 -2.43
C GLU A 70 -15.36 5.87 -2.07
N LEU A 71 -15.58 4.99 -3.04
CA LEU A 71 -16.23 3.70 -2.82
C LEU A 71 -15.48 2.85 -1.79
N VAL A 72 -14.18 2.74 -1.95
CA VAL A 72 -13.35 1.88 -1.09
C VAL A 72 -13.10 2.52 0.27
N TYR A 73 -12.78 3.82 0.31
CA TYR A 73 -12.51 4.49 1.59
C TYR A 73 -13.75 4.65 2.46
N SER A 74 -14.95 4.83 1.88
CA SER A 74 -16.20 4.86 2.63
C SER A 74 -16.58 3.49 3.19
N ALA A 75 -16.19 2.41 2.52
CA ALA A 75 -16.40 1.05 3.00
C ALA A 75 -15.35 0.62 4.05
N ALA A 76 -14.17 1.24 4.08
CA ALA A 76 -13.08 0.89 4.99
C ALA A 76 -13.35 1.38 6.42
N ASP A 77 -13.05 0.55 7.41
CA ASP A 77 -13.00 0.97 8.82
C ASP A 77 -11.62 1.52 9.21
N THR A 78 -10.57 1.08 8.53
CA THR A 78 -9.20 1.46 8.83
C THR A 78 -8.40 1.76 7.56
N VAL A 79 -7.72 2.90 7.53
CA VAL A 79 -6.72 3.23 6.51
C VAL A 79 -5.36 3.32 7.18
N VAL A 80 -4.41 2.53 6.69
CA VAL A 80 -3.01 2.55 7.14
C VAL A 80 -2.17 3.30 6.13
N PHE A 81 -1.68 4.47 6.49
CA PHE A 81 -0.83 5.30 5.65
C PHE A 81 0.64 5.17 6.07
N LEU A 82 1.46 4.55 5.22
CA LEU A 82 2.91 4.46 5.40
C LEU A 82 3.59 5.69 4.80
N ASP A 83 3.74 6.72 5.62
CA ASP A 83 4.32 8.02 5.26
C ASP A 83 5.79 8.11 5.73
N TYR A 84 6.63 7.25 5.18
CA TYR A 84 8.03 7.21 5.57
C TYR A 84 8.86 8.27 4.83
N PRO A 85 9.95 8.79 5.49
CA PRO A 85 10.86 9.73 4.85
C PRO A 85 11.39 9.22 3.51
N LYS A 86 11.48 10.12 2.53
CA LYS A 86 11.93 9.82 1.16
C LYS A 86 13.26 9.06 1.12
N VAL A 87 14.22 9.45 1.97
CA VAL A 87 15.53 8.81 2.06
C VAL A 87 15.40 7.32 2.42
N LEU A 88 14.55 6.98 3.39
CA LEU A 88 14.33 5.59 3.79
C LEU A 88 13.68 4.76 2.67
N VAL A 89 12.72 5.35 1.97
CA VAL A 89 12.04 4.70 0.86
C VAL A 89 13.01 4.41 -0.28
N LEU A 90 13.80 5.41 -0.67
CA LEU A 90 14.80 5.28 -1.73
C LEU A 90 15.86 4.25 -1.37
N TRP A 91 16.35 4.26 -0.13
CA TRP A 91 17.29 3.26 0.36
C TRP A 91 16.74 1.83 0.20
N ARG A 92 15.46 1.61 0.57
CA ARG A 92 14.81 0.31 0.43
C ARG A 92 14.66 -0.13 -1.02
N VAL A 93 14.27 0.80 -1.90
CA VAL A 93 14.14 0.50 -3.33
C VAL A 93 15.51 0.18 -3.91
N LEU A 94 16.53 0.99 -3.61
CA LEU A 94 17.91 0.77 -4.05
C LEU A 94 18.44 -0.60 -3.59
N TRP A 95 18.27 -0.91 -2.30
CA TRP A 95 18.72 -2.18 -1.74
C TRP A 95 18.00 -3.39 -2.36
N ARG A 96 16.69 -3.26 -2.62
CA ARG A 96 15.90 -4.28 -3.32
C ARG A 96 16.43 -4.48 -4.75
N THR A 97 16.66 -3.41 -5.50
CA THR A 97 17.20 -3.45 -6.86
C THR A 97 18.58 -4.09 -6.89
N ALA A 98 19.48 -3.67 -6.01
CA ALA A 98 20.81 -4.24 -5.91
C ALA A 98 20.82 -5.74 -5.54
N LYS A 99 19.92 -6.16 -4.64
CA LYS A 99 19.78 -7.59 -4.32
C LYS A 99 19.33 -8.42 -5.51
N VAL A 100 18.47 -7.89 -6.36
CA VAL A 100 18.02 -8.59 -7.56
C VAL A 100 19.16 -8.74 -8.56
N ASP A 101 19.95 -7.68 -8.75
CA ASP A 101 21.12 -7.74 -9.64
C ASP A 101 22.16 -8.76 -9.19
N VAL A 102 22.39 -8.85 -7.87
CA VAL A 102 23.40 -9.76 -7.31
C VAL A 102 22.89 -11.20 -7.18
N LEU A 103 21.63 -11.40 -6.86
CA LEU A 103 21.08 -12.74 -6.51
C LEU A 103 20.23 -13.36 -7.62
N GLY A 104 19.99 -12.64 -8.74
CA GLY A 104 19.19 -13.13 -9.88
C GLY A 104 17.76 -13.52 -9.53
N ARG A 105 17.21 -13.06 -8.39
CA ARG A 105 15.85 -13.41 -7.94
C ARG A 105 14.83 -12.42 -8.49
N PRO A 106 13.75 -12.88 -9.11
CA PRO A 106 12.66 -12.01 -9.53
C PRO A 106 12.02 -11.38 -8.29
N ALA A 107 11.93 -10.05 -8.27
CA ALA A 107 11.31 -9.27 -7.20
C ALA A 107 9.89 -8.86 -7.61
N GLY A 108 8.94 -9.76 -7.50
CA GLY A 108 7.53 -9.48 -7.74
C GLY A 108 7.13 -9.45 -9.22
N ALA A 109 5.88 -9.09 -9.51
CA ALA A 109 5.30 -9.05 -10.86
C ALA A 109 5.91 -7.98 -11.78
N HIS A 110 6.52 -6.94 -11.24
CA HIS A 110 7.27 -5.95 -12.01
C HIS A 110 8.72 -6.42 -12.15
N ARG A 111 9.18 -6.63 -13.39
CA ARG A 111 10.58 -6.95 -13.68
C ARG A 111 11.48 -5.91 -13.01
N PRO A 112 12.35 -6.30 -12.07
CA PRO A 112 13.32 -5.37 -11.52
C PRO A 112 14.30 -5.03 -12.64
N GLN A 113 14.32 -3.78 -13.00
CA GLN A 113 15.33 -3.27 -13.87
C GLN A 113 16.58 -3.07 -13.01
N GLY A 114 17.70 -3.64 -13.41
CA GLY A 114 18.96 -3.50 -12.70
C GLY A 114 19.45 -2.05 -12.66
N LEU A 115 20.47 -1.76 -11.86
CA LEU A 115 21.05 -0.41 -11.72
C LEU A 115 21.48 0.19 -13.08
N ALA A 116 21.83 -0.66 -14.06
CA ALA A 116 22.17 -0.22 -15.43
C ALA A 116 21.01 0.50 -16.14
N ALA A 117 19.76 0.21 -15.77
CA ALA A 117 18.57 0.81 -16.36
C ALA A 117 18.09 2.09 -15.63
N LEU A 118 18.89 2.69 -14.77
CA LEU A 118 18.53 3.93 -14.02
C LEU A 118 18.08 5.10 -14.90
N ARG A 119 18.43 5.10 -16.19
CA ARG A 119 17.99 6.12 -17.15
C ARG A 119 16.53 5.95 -17.59
N ASP A 120 15.94 4.76 -17.40
CA ASP A 120 14.55 4.50 -17.74
C ASP A 120 13.62 5.31 -16.82
N PRO A 121 12.67 6.09 -17.36
CA PRO A 121 11.68 6.83 -16.57
C PRO A 121 10.84 5.95 -15.65
N GLU A 122 10.57 4.70 -16.06
CA GLU A 122 9.79 3.72 -15.29
C GLU A 122 10.64 2.94 -14.28
N HIS A 123 11.94 3.24 -14.19
CA HIS A 123 12.80 2.57 -13.23
C HIS A 123 12.27 2.78 -11.78
N PRO A 124 12.19 1.72 -10.96
CA PRO A 124 11.61 1.79 -9.62
C PRO A 124 12.18 2.89 -8.72
N ILE A 125 13.49 3.20 -8.85
CA ILE A 125 14.13 4.28 -8.08
C ILE A 125 13.64 5.65 -8.54
N ARG A 126 13.53 5.88 -9.86
CA ARG A 126 13.00 7.15 -10.39
C ARG A 126 11.54 7.33 -10.03
N TRP A 127 10.75 6.28 -10.21
CA TRP A 127 9.34 6.27 -9.80
C TRP A 127 9.18 6.59 -8.31
N ALA A 128 9.93 5.94 -7.43
CA ALA A 128 9.91 6.23 -6.01
C ALA A 128 10.35 7.66 -5.70
N TRP A 129 11.32 8.20 -6.45
CA TRP A 129 11.79 9.58 -6.30
C TRP A 129 10.74 10.61 -6.68
N THR A 130 10.08 10.45 -7.83
CA THR A 130 9.12 11.42 -8.38
C THR A 130 7.76 11.33 -7.70
N SER A 131 7.25 10.12 -7.45
CA SER A 131 5.92 9.91 -6.89
C SER A 131 5.83 10.12 -5.37
N HIS A 132 6.96 10.20 -4.64
CA HIS A 132 6.95 10.29 -3.18
C HIS A 132 6.17 11.52 -2.67
N ALA A 133 6.44 12.70 -3.25
CA ALA A 133 5.80 13.94 -2.81
C ALA A 133 4.29 13.94 -3.10
N ASP A 134 3.88 13.36 -4.22
CA ASP A 134 2.48 13.25 -4.60
C ASP A 134 1.74 12.31 -3.67
N ARG A 135 2.31 11.12 -3.40
CA ARG A 135 1.75 10.15 -2.44
C ARG A 135 1.65 10.70 -1.02
N HIS A 136 2.64 11.48 -0.62
CA HIS A 136 2.60 12.19 0.67
C HIS A 136 1.44 13.19 0.72
N ARG A 137 1.29 14.05 -0.30
CA ARG A 137 0.20 15.02 -0.39
C ARG A 137 -1.17 14.36 -0.44
N GLU A 138 -1.34 13.32 -1.24
CA GLU A 138 -2.58 12.54 -1.32
C GLU A 138 -2.96 11.92 0.01
N GLY A 139 -2.01 11.30 0.71
CA GLY A 139 -2.25 10.73 2.03
C GLY A 139 -2.66 11.78 3.07
N LEU A 140 -2.04 12.98 3.04
CA LEU A 140 -2.45 14.08 3.91
C LEU A 140 -3.84 14.62 3.54
N ALA A 141 -4.15 14.76 2.25
CA ALA A 141 -5.47 15.19 1.79
C ALA A 141 -6.56 14.19 2.21
N LEU A 142 -6.26 12.88 2.15
CA LEU A 142 -7.17 11.84 2.61
C LEU A 142 -7.49 11.99 4.10
N MET A 143 -6.49 12.31 4.94
CA MET A 143 -6.69 12.52 6.38
C MET A 143 -7.58 13.73 6.69
N ALA A 144 -7.64 14.72 5.80
CA ALA A 144 -8.45 15.92 5.94
C ALA A 144 -9.86 15.78 5.32
N ARG A 145 -10.19 14.62 4.74
CA ARG A 145 -11.45 14.40 3.99
C ARG A 145 -12.64 14.27 4.96
N PRO A 146 -13.66 15.13 4.90
CA PRO A 146 -14.78 15.12 5.86
C PRO A 146 -15.61 13.84 5.82
N GLY A 147 -15.72 13.19 4.65
CA GLY A 147 -16.51 11.95 4.47
C GLY A 147 -15.94 10.72 5.17
N LEU A 148 -14.73 10.79 5.75
CA LEU A 148 -14.06 9.69 6.43
C LEU A 148 -14.06 9.83 7.96
N ALA A 149 -15.02 10.55 8.52
CA ALA A 149 -15.09 10.80 9.97
C ALA A 149 -15.24 9.52 10.82
N GLN A 150 -15.75 8.43 10.24
CA GLN A 150 -15.89 7.14 10.91
C GLN A 150 -14.74 6.16 10.60
N THR A 151 -13.88 6.49 9.64
CA THR A 151 -12.75 5.66 9.25
C THR A 151 -11.51 6.00 10.10
N GLN A 152 -10.93 5.01 10.76
CA GLN A 152 -9.70 5.22 11.51
C GLN A 152 -8.51 5.38 10.54
N ILE A 153 -7.87 6.54 10.50
CA ILE A 153 -6.69 6.75 9.67
C ILE A 153 -5.43 6.71 10.55
N LEU A 154 -4.60 5.68 10.32
CA LEU A 154 -3.35 5.43 11.03
C LEU A 154 -2.16 5.84 10.18
N ARG A 155 -1.56 6.99 10.47
CA ARG A 155 -0.34 7.46 9.79
C ARG A 155 0.90 7.00 10.52
N PHE A 156 1.77 6.26 9.84
CA PHE A 156 3.05 5.81 10.38
C PHE A 156 4.21 6.49 9.63
N THR A 157 4.96 7.32 10.35
CA THR A 157 6.13 8.02 9.82
C THR A 157 7.43 7.25 10.02
N ARG A 158 7.41 6.15 10.80
CA ARG A 158 8.56 5.28 11.05
C ARG A 158 8.14 3.81 11.03
N PRO A 159 8.98 2.91 10.48
CA PRO A 159 8.66 1.48 10.42
C PRO A 159 8.38 0.83 11.79
N GLY A 160 9.02 1.34 12.85
CA GLY A 160 8.80 0.87 14.21
C GLY A 160 7.38 1.10 14.72
N MET A 161 6.71 2.19 14.28
CA MET A 161 5.32 2.48 14.65
C MET A 161 4.37 1.44 14.04
N ALA A 162 4.49 1.17 12.74
CA ALA A 162 3.68 0.16 12.06
C ALA A 162 3.89 -1.24 12.68
N ARG A 163 5.13 -1.61 12.98
CA ARG A 163 5.44 -2.89 13.65
C ARG A 163 4.87 -2.97 15.06
N ARG A 164 4.89 -1.87 15.82
CA ARG A 164 4.30 -1.82 17.17
C ARG A 164 2.78 -1.99 17.09
N TRP A 165 2.13 -1.25 16.22
CA TRP A 165 0.69 -1.36 15.98
C TRP A 165 0.31 -2.79 15.58
N LEU A 166 1.01 -3.39 14.63
CA LEU A 166 0.74 -4.75 14.17
C LEU A 166 0.86 -5.78 15.32
N ARG A 167 1.77 -5.59 16.27
CA ARG A 167 1.90 -6.48 17.44
C ARG A 167 0.77 -6.34 18.46
N GLN A 168 0.07 -5.21 18.47
CA GLN A 168 -1.06 -4.96 19.36
C GLN A 168 -2.38 -5.52 18.82
N LEU A 169 -2.41 -5.90 17.54
CA LEU A 169 -3.55 -6.61 16.98
C LEU A 169 -3.50 -8.06 17.45
N THR A 170 -4.52 -8.43 18.21
CA THR A 170 -4.73 -9.81 18.66
C THR A 170 -5.64 -10.50 17.67
N TYR A 171 -5.46 -11.80 17.47
CA TYR A 171 -6.42 -12.64 16.76
C TYR A 171 -7.82 -12.46 17.38
N ALA A 172 -8.81 -12.18 16.54
CA ALA A 172 -10.21 -12.27 16.95
C ALA A 172 -10.65 -13.72 16.98
#